data_7d3971357201b30637c070fdd1dc6123
#
_entry.id   7d3971357201b30637c070fdd1dc6123
#
_cell.length_a   1.000
_cell.length_b   1.000
_cell.length_c   1.000
_cell.angle_alpha   90.00
_cell.angle_beta   90.00
_cell.angle_gamma   90.00
#
_symmetry.space_group_name_H-M   'P 1'
#
loop_
_entity.id
_entity.type
_entity.pdbx_description
1 polymer ?
#
loop_
_entity_poly.entity_id
_entity_poly.type
_entity_poly.pdbx_seq_one_letter_code
_entity_poly.pdbx_strand_id
1 'polypeptide(L)'
;MNDKLTYREKLDADRIIQIRTIARELPPACGDFFSSIAVTTGTFTRLAYAIDLKTFFHFLKTERYQFSHKELYAYNNDDLALVSQSDLTAYIEYLTFYYKNESESDANVPTRALINHDLAIKRKLCSIRSFYDYLFKNNRIPANVTTLVPLPKVHEKPSLRLSIEEMHRMLEEAATG
;
A
#
# COMPACT_ATOMS: atom_id res chain seq x y z
N MET A 1 2.00 -24.95 -30.66
CA MET A 1 2.85 -24.81 -29.47
C MET A 1 1.98 -24.25 -28.35
N ASN A 2 1.64 -25.07 -27.39
CA ASN A 2 0.74 -24.67 -26.30
C ASN A 2 1.63 -24.18 -25.15
N ASP A 3 2.05 -22.91 -25.20
CA ASP A 3 2.83 -22.27 -24.12
C ASP A 3 1.90 -22.13 -22.90
N LYS A 4 1.83 -23.14 -22.08
CA LYS A 4 1.19 -23.03 -20.76
C LYS A 4 2.11 -22.19 -19.88
N LEU A 5 1.63 -21.00 -19.49
CA LEU A 5 2.30 -20.14 -18.50
C LEU A 5 2.72 -20.98 -17.28
N THR A 6 3.92 -20.74 -16.81
CA THR A 6 4.40 -21.29 -15.53
C THR A 6 3.54 -20.75 -14.37
N TYR A 7 3.58 -21.42 -13.24
CA TYR A 7 2.86 -20.97 -12.03
C TYR A 7 3.22 -19.51 -11.65
N ARG A 8 4.49 -19.15 -11.76
CA ARG A 8 4.97 -17.80 -11.46
C ARG A 8 4.43 -16.77 -12.44
N GLU A 9 4.42 -17.06 -13.73
CA GLU A 9 3.86 -16.17 -14.76
C GLU A 9 2.37 -15.96 -14.59
N LYS A 10 1.62 -16.98 -14.17
CA LYS A 10 0.19 -16.84 -13.85
C LYS A 10 -0.02 -15.90 -12.66
N LEU A 11 0.74 -16.08 -11.57
CA LEU A 11 0.66 -15.17 -10.41
C LEU A 11 1.00 -13.72 -10.78
N ASP A 12 2.01 -13.53 -11.63
CA ASP A 12 2.39 -12.19 -12.07
C ASP A 12 1.33 -11.56 -12.97
N ALA A 13 0.71 -12.35 -13.86
CA ALA A 13 -0.42 -11.90 -14.68
C ALA A 13 -1.62 -11.50 -13.82
N ASP A 14 -1.99 -12.30 -12.82
CA ASP A 14 -3.09 -12.00 -11.90
C ASP A 14 -2.83 -10.70 -11.12
N ARG A 15 -1.61 -10.50 -10.61
CA ARG A 15 -1.21 -9.27 -9.94
C ARG A 15 -1.30 -8.06 -10.85
N ILE A 16 -0.87 -8.18 -12.10
CA ILE A 16 -0.96 -7.10 -13.09
C ILE A 16 -2.41 -6.73 -13.36
N ILE A 17 -3.31 -7.72 -13.46
CA ILE A 17 -4.74 -7.50 -13.63
C ILE A 17 -5.29 -6.73 -12.42
N GLN A 18 -4.96 -7.16 -11.21
CA GLN A 18 -5.38 -6.48 -9.97
C GLN A 18 -4.88 -5.02 -9.91
N ILE A 19 -3.60 -4.77 -10.24
CA ILE A 19 -3.03 -3.41 -10.29
C ILE A 19 -3.82 -2.54 -11.27
N ARG A 20 -4.13 -3.05 -12.47
CA ARG A 20 -4.90 -2.31 -13.48
C ARG A 20 -6.32 -2.03 -13.02
N THR A 21 -6.96 -2.96 -12.33
CA THR A 21 -8.31 -2.78 -11.76
C THR A 21 -8.30 -1.68 -10.71
N ILE A 22 -7.37 -1.73 -9.76
CA ILE A 22 -7.22 -0.70 -8.73
C ILE A 22 -6.90 0.66 -9.35
N ALA A 23 -6.00 0.72 -10.34
CA ALA A 23 -5.61 1.96 -10.99
C ALA A 23 -6.77 2.70 -11.67
N ARG A 24 -7.82 1.99 -12.14
CA ARG A 24 -9.01 2.61 -12.75
C ARG A 24 -9.89 3.34 -11.74
N GLU A 25 -9.83 2.96 -10.48
CA GLU A 25 -10.59 3.58 -9.39
C GLU A 25 -9.85 4.77 -8.76
N LEU A 26 -8.55 4.92 -9.06
CA LEU A 26 -7.66 5.91 -8.47
C LEU A 26 -7.42 7.11 -9.39
N PRO A 27 -6.83 8.22 -8.89
CA PRO A 27 -6.37 9.31 -9.73
C PRO A 27 -5.54 8.82 -10.91
N PRO A 28 -5.70 9.37 -12.12
CA PRO A 28 -4.96 8.92 -13.32
C PRO A 28 -3.43 8.90 -13.13
N ALA A 29 -2.90 9.82 -12.33
CA ALA A 29 -1.48 9.87 -11.97
C ALA A 29 -0.97 8.58 -11.30
N CYS A 30 -1.84 7.81 -10.63
CA CYS A 30 -1.47 6.51 -10.06
C CYS A 30 -1.18 5.47 -11.14
N GLY A 31 -1.97 5.44 -12.22
CA GLY A 31 -1.73 4.57 -13.37
C GLY A 31 -0.40 4.84 -14.03
N ASP A 32 -0.07 6.13 -14.21
CA ASP A 32 1.22 6.57 -14.75
C ASP A 32 2.39 6.16 -13.83
N PHE A 33 2.22 6.33 -12.52
CA PHE A 33 3.19 5.90 -11.52
C PHE A 33 3.43 4.38 -11.58
N PHE A 34 2.36 3.56 -11.57
CA PHE A 34 2.53 2.10 -11.66
C PHE A 34 3.20 1.66 -12.95
N SER A 35 2.99 2.38 -14.04
CA SER A 35 3.66 2.13 -15.31
C SER A 35 5.13 2.50 -15.25
N SER A 36 5.48 3.64 -14.63
CA SER A 36 6.85 4.13 -14.52
C SER A 36 7.76 3.19 -13.72
N ILE A 37 7.23 2.53 -12.68
CA ILE A 37 7.98 1.59 -11.84
C ILE A 37 7.91 0.13 -12.34
N ALA A 38 7.27 -0.12 -13.49
CA ALA A 38 7.03 -1.49 -13.97
C ALA A 38 8.33 -2.26 -14.28
N VAL A 39 9.36 -1.58 -14.73
CA VAL A 39 10.65 -2.19 -15.10
C VAL A 39 11.55 -2.40 -13.89
N THR A 40 11.45 -1.53 -12.87
CA THR A 40 12.36 -1.54 -11.72
C THR A 40 11.79 -2.27 -10.50
N THR A 41 10.47 -2.52 -10.47
CA THR A 41 9.78 -3.02 -9.28
C THR A 41 8.94 -4.26 -9.62
N GLY A 42 9.14 -5.33 -8.88
CA GLY A 42 8.39 -6.58 -9.06
C GLY A 42 6.88 -6.42 -8.85
N THR A 43 6.08 -7.28 -9.48
CA THR A 43 4.61 -7.24 -9.48
C THR A 43 4.00 -7.29 -8.09
N PHE A 44 4.58 -8.04 -7.16
CA PHE A 44 4.14 -8.12 -5.77
C PHE A 44 4.24 -6.76 -5.06
N THR A 45 5.38 -6.09 -5.17
CA THR A 45 5.59 -4.76 -4.56
C THR A 45 4.69 -3.71 -5.21
N ARG A 46 4.53 -3.76 -6.53
CA ARG A 46 3.62 -2.85 -7.25
C ARG A 46 2.17 -3.02 -6.81
N LEU A 47 1.72 -4.25 -6.61
CA LEU A 47 0.38 -4.53 -6.09
C LEU A 47 0.23 -4.00 -4.65
N ALA A 48 1.24 -4.19 -3.81
CA ALA A 48 1.23 -3.62 -2.46
C ALA A 48 1.12 -2.08 -2.49
N TYR A 49 1.84 -1.40 -3.39
CA TYR A 49 1.72 0.04 -3.60
C TYR A 49 0.32 0.45 -4.06
N ALA A 50 -0.28 -0.30 -4.98
CA ALA A 50 -1.63 -0.02 -5.46
C ALA A 50 -2.67 -0.12 -4.32
N ILE A 51 -2.58 -1.16 -3.49
CA ILE A 51 -3.45 -1.35 -2.32
C ILE A 51 -3.23 -0.22 -1.29
N ASP A 52 -1.97 0.15 -1.03
CA ASP A 52 -1.67 1.21 -0.07
C ASP A 52 -2.18 2.58 -0.54
N LEU A 53 -2.00 2.91 -1.81
CA LEU A 53 -2.54 4.14 -2.40
C LEU A 53 -4.08 4.12 -2.42
N LYS A 54 -4.72 2.98 -2.71
CA LYS A 54 -6.18 2.86 -2.61
C LYS A 54 -6.67 3.18 -1.18
N THR A 55 -6.01 2.63 -0.17
CA THR A 55 -6.33 2.91 1.24
C THR A 55 -6.16 4.40 1.58
N PHE A 56 -5.09 5.02 1.11
CA PHE A 56 -4.82 6.44 1.34
C PHE A 56 -5.84 7.36 0.68
N PHE A 57 -6.15 7.13 -0.59
CA PHE A 57 -7.13 7.95 -1.31
C PHE A 57 -8.55 7.75 -0.78
N HIS A 58 -8.88 6.52 -0.35
CA HIS A 58 -10.15 6.28 0.34
C HIS A 58 -10.24 7.08 1.65
N PHE A 59 -9.19 7.07 2.48
CA PHE A 59 -9.11 7.92 3.67
C PHE A 59 -9.31 9.40 3.33
N LEU A 60 -8.63 9.93 2.31
CA LEU A 60 -8.81 11.33 1.90
C LEU A 60 -10.27 11.62 1.55
N LYS A 61 -10.91 10.75 0.79
CA LYS A 61 -12.31 10.92 0.36
C LYS A 61 -13.29 10.87 1.53
N THR A 62 -13.09 9.97 2.51
CA THR A 62 -14.04 9.74 3.61
C THR A 62 -13.80 10.65 4.82
N GLU A 63 -12.54 10.92 5.15
CA GLU A 63 -12.17 11.59 6.39
C GLU A 63 -11.76 13.06 6.18
N ARG A 64 -11.61 13.51 4.92
CA ARG A 64 -11.16 14.87 4.61
C ARG A 64 -12.15 15.60 3.72
N TYR A 65 -12.91 16.54 4.30
CA TYR A 65 -13.96 17.29 3.62
C TYR A 65 -13.54 17.88 2.27
N GLN A 66 -12.33 18.42 2.20
CA GLN A 66 -11.79 19.04 0.96
C GLN A 66 -11.67 18.07 -0.22
N PHE A 67 -11.65 16.75 0.04
CA PHE A 67 -11.57 15.71 -0.99
C PHE A 67 -12.89 14.95 -1.20
N SER A 68 -13.91 15.15 -0.36
CA SER A 68 -15.15 14.35 -0.37
C SER A 68 -16.07 14.61 -1.56
N HIS A 69 -15.92 15.74 -2.25
CA HIS A 69 -16.84 16.22 -3.28
C HIS A 69 -16.58 15.67 -4.71
N LYS A 70 -15.51 14.91 -4.90
CA LYS A 70 -15.14 14.30 -6.18
C LYS A 70 -14.93 12.80 -6.03
N GLU A 71 -15.13 12.07 -7.12
CA GLU A 71 -14.70 10.67 -7.20
C GLU A 71 -13.19 10.59 -7.37
N LEU A 72 -12.56 9.53 -6.85
CA LEU A 72 -11.10 9.39 -6.83
C LEU A 72 -10.48 9.45 -8.23
N TYR A 73 -11.14 8.84 -9.23
CA TYR A 73 -10.67 8.87 -10.62
C TYR A 73 -10.71 10.28 -11.26
N ALA A 74 -11.42 11.22 -10.64
CA ALA A 74 -11.52 12.62 -11.10
C ALA A 74 -10.50 13.55 -10.44
N TYR A 75 -9.67 13.07 -9.51
CA TYR A 75 -8.62 13.89 -8.90
C TYR A 75 -7.53 14.19 -9.93
N ASN A 76 -7.20 15.45 -10.07
CA ASN A 76 -6.12 15.94 -10.91
C ASN A 76 -4.84 16.27 -10.08
N ASN A 77 -3.82 16.79 -10.73
CA ASN A 77 -2.56 17.15 -10.06
C ASN A 77 -2.75 18.28 -9.03
N ASP A 78 -3.68 19.21 -9.26
CA ASP A 78 -3.96 20.30 -8.31
C ASP A 78 -4.61 19.74 -7.05
N ASP A 79 -5.55 18.77 -7.17
CA ASP A 79 -6.13 18.08 -6.03
C ASP A 79 -5.04 17.32 -5.23
N LEU A 80 -4.09 16.66 -5.93
CA LEU A 80 -2.98 15.97 -5.29
C LEU A 80 -2.02 16.93 -4.57
N ALA A 81 -1.85 18.15 -5.09
CA ALA A 81 -1.04 19.19 -4.48
C ALA A 81 -1.68 19.79 -3.22
N LEU A 82 -3.01 19.67 -3.05
CA LEU A 82 -3.72 20.14 -1.85
C LEU A 82 -3.48 19.28 -0.62
N VAL A 83 -2.96 18.07 -0.78
CA VAL A 83 -2.64 17.21 0.37
C VAL A 83 -1.59 17.88 1.24
N SER A 84 -1.92 18.06 2.51
CA SER A 84 -1.10 18.76 3.50
C SER A 84 -0.37 17.80 4.44
N GLN A 85 0.59 18.31 5.19
CA GLN A 85 1.23 17.57 6.29
C GLN A 85 0.20 17.12 7.33
N SER A 86 -0.81 17.92 7.61
CA SER A 86 -1.92 17.59 8.53
C SER A 86 -2.72 16.37 8.05
N ASP A 87 -2.95 16.25 6.73
CA ASP A 87 -3.65 15.09 6.17
C ASP A 87 -2.84 13.81 6.33
N LEU A 88 -1.52 13.89 6.14
CA LEU A 88 -0.64 12.74 6.33
C LEU A 88 -0.52 12.33 7.81
N THR A 89 -0.50 13.31 8.72
CA THR A 89 -0.49 13.02 10.17
C THR A 89 -1.80 12.35 10.60
N ALA A 90 -2.93 12.86 10.14
CA ALA A 90 -4.24 12.24 10.40
C ALA A 90 -4.36 10.85 9.75
N TYR A 91 -3.74 10.63 8.59
CA TYR A 91 -3.69 9.29 7.98
C TYR A 91 -2.91 8.29 8.84
N ILE A 92 -1.80 8.71 9.46
CA ILE A 92 -1.05 7.85 10.39
C ILE A 92 -1.93 7.44 11.57
N GLU A 93 -2.66 8.38 12.16
CA GLU A 93 -3.59 8.10 13.24
C GLU A 93 -4.72 7.16 12.78
N TYR A 94 -5.33 7.43 11.63
CA TYR A 94 -6.34 6.57 11.02
C TYR A 94 -5.84 5.14 10.82
N LEU A 95 -4.58 4.95 10.40
CA LEU A 95 -4.00 3.63 10.18
C LEU A 95 -3.82 2.82 11.47
N THR A 96 -3.77 3.44 12.65
CA THR A 96 -3.64 2.69 13.92
C THR A 96 -4.89 1.84 14.16
N PHE A 97 -6.07 2.35 13.75
CA PHE A 97 -7.33 1.63 13.84
C PHE A 97 -8.30 2.15 12.76
N TYR A 98 -8.75 1.30 11.86
CA TYR A 98 -9.78 1.64 10.88
C TYR A 98 -10.62 0.43 10.47
N TYR A 99 -11.80 0.70 9.92
CA TYR A 99 -12.67 -0.33 9.35
C TYR A 99 -12.43 -0.45 7.84
N LYS A 100 -12.18 -1.66 7.37
CA LYS A 100 -12.13 -1.97 5.95
C LYS A 100 -13.49 -2.46 5.49
N ASN A 101 -14.16 -1.68 4.64
CA ASN A 101 -15.35 -2.14 3.93
C ASN A 101 -14.90 -3.09 2.81
N GLU A 102 -15.25 -4.36 2.89
CA GLU A 102 -14.80 -5.37 1.91
C GLU A 102 -15.62 -5.39 0.63
N SER A 103 -16.81 -4.76 0.60
CA SER A 103 -17.58 -4.54 -0.63
C SER A 103 -18.65 -3.46 -0.44
N GLU A 104 -18.81 -2.58 -1.42
CA GLU A 104 -19.96 -1.67 -1.50
C GLU A 104 -21.29 -2.37 -1.82
N SER A 105 -21.27 -3.68 -2.12
CA SER A 105 -22.43 -4.44 -2.63
C SER A 105 -23.14 -5.32 -1.59
N ASP A 106 -22.55 -5.59 -0.43
CA ASP A 106 -23.16 -6.46 0.59
C ASP A 106 -23.24 -5.77 1.96
N ALA A 107 -24.41 -5.21 2.26
CA ALA A 107 -24.72 -4.60 3.57
C ALA A 107 -24.65 -5.59 4.77
N ASN A 108 -24.43 -6.88 4.52
CA ASN A 108 -24.37 -7.95 5.51
C ASN A 108 -22.97 -8.51 5.79
N VAL A 109 -21.90 -7.99 5.12
CA VAL A 109 -20.54 -8.42 5.43
C VAL A 109 -20.01 -7.62 6.61
N PRO A 110 -19.59 -8.27 7.71
CA PRO A 110 -19.07 -7.55 8.87
C PRO A 110 -17.85 -6.74 8.49
N THR A 111 -17.92 -5.44 8.71
CA THR A 111 -16.83 -4.49 8.57
C THR A 111 -15.65 -4.97 9.42
N ARG A 112 -14.55 -5.38 8.79
CA ARG A 112 -13.38 -5.88 9.51
C ARG A 112 -12.57 -4.72 10.09
N ALA A 113 -12.48 -4.66 11.42
CA ALA A 113 -11.56 -3.78 12.11
C ALA A 113 -10.11 -4.19 11.80
N LEU A 114 -9.28 -3.23 11.35
CA LEU A 114 -7.87 -3.43 11.09
C LEU A 114 -7.04 -2.57 12.05
N ILE A 115 -6.09 -3.21 12.72
CA ILE A 115 -5.08 -2.56 13.53
C ILE A 115 -3.73 -2.76 12.84
N ASN A 116 -3.04 -1.67 12.53
CA ASN A 116 -1.70 -1.76 11.96
C ASN A 116 -0.65 -1.48 13.03
N HIS A 117 0.40 -2.30 13.02
CA HIS A 117 1.61 -2.04 13.80
C HIS A 117 2.55 -1.09 13.03
N ASP A 118 3.49 -0.48 13.73
CA ASP A 118 4.42 0.54 13.21
C ASP A 118 5.09 0.15 11.89
N LEU A 119 5.48 -1.12 11.73
CA LEU A 119 6.08 -1.63 10.50
C LEU A 119 5.13 -1.53 9.30
N ALA A 120 3.85 -1.88 9.52
CA ALA A 120 2.83 -1.81 8.46
C ALA A 120 2.50 -0.35 8.10
N ILE A 121 2.40 0.53 9.10
CA ILE A 121 2.21 1.97 8.91
C ILE A 121 3.39 2.55 8.12
N LYS A 122 4.63 2.25 8.54
CA LYS A 122 5.85 2.68 7.85
C LYS A 122 5.85 2.25 6.38
N ARG A 123 5.50 0.98 6.09
CA ARG A 123 5.43 0.46 4.72
C ARG A 123 4.42 1.24 3.88
N LYS A 124 3.21 1.50 4.39
CA LYS A 124 2.17 2.28 3.71
C LYS A 124 2.61 3.71 3.43
N LEU A 125 3.27 4.35 4.38
CA LEU A 125 3.85 5.69 4.17
C LEU A 125 4.97 5.69 3.13
N CYS A 126 5.79 4.64 3.04
CA CYS A 126 6.80 4.51 2.00
C CYS A 126 6.17 4.42 0.60
N SER A 127 5.02 3.75 0.46
CA SER A 127 4.29 3.69 -0.82
C SER A 127 3.81 5.09 -1.24
N ILE A 128 3.25 5.86 -0.31
CA ILE A 128 2.79 7.24 -0.56
C ILE A 128 3.99 8.14 -0.90
N ARG A 129 5.10 8.04 -0.18
CA ARG A 129 6.33 8.79 -0.47
C ARG A 129 6.83 8.51 -1.87
N SER A 130 6.90 7.25 -2.27
CA SER A 130 7.33 6.88 -3.63
C SER A 130 6.44 7.50 -4.71
N PHE A 131 5.13 7.55 -4.47
CA PHE A 131 4.17 8.19 -5.37
C PHE A 131 4.37 9.71 -5.44
N TYR A 132 4.48 10.39 -4.29
CA TYR A 132 4.69 11.84 -4.25
C TYR A 132 6.07 12.25 -4.77
N ASP A 133 7.11 11.44 -4.56
CA ASP A 133 8.42 11.61 -5.18
C ASP A 133 8.33 11.53 -6.71
N TYR A 134 7.55 10.57 -7.23
CA TYR A 134 7.28 10.48 -8.66
C TYR A 134 6.58 11.73 -9.19
N LEU A 135 5.53 12.20 -8.52
CA LEU A 135 4.80 13.41 -8.94
C LEU A 135 5.72 14.64 -8.96
N PHE A 136 6.50 14.83 -7.90
CA PHE A 136 7.42 15.96 -7.78
C PHE A 136 8.53 15.92 -8.83
N LYS A 137 9.18 14.76 -9.04
CA LYS A 137 10.22 14.58 -10.06
C LYS A 137 9.73 14.80 -11.49
N ASN A 138 8.45 14.58 -11.74
CA ASN A 138 7.83 14.82 -13.05
C ASN A 138 7.12 16.19 -13.13
N ASN A 139 7.39 17.11 -12.21
CA ASN A 139 6.83 18.47 -12.15
C ASN A 139 5.28 18.49 -12.17
N ARG A 140 4.64 17.45 -11.60
CA ARG A 140 3.18 17.36 -11.50
C ARG A 140 2.62 18.08 -10.28
N ILE A 141 3.44 18.28 -9.26
CA ILE A 141 3.13 19.01 -8.03
C ILE A 141 4.29 19.95 -7.69
N PRO A 142 4.02 21.12 -7.07
CA PRO A 142 5.05 22.12 -6.78
C PRO A 142 5.96 21.74 -5.61
N ALA A 143 5.51 20.89 -4.71
CA ALA A 143 6.28 20.45 -3.53
C ALA A 143 5.89 19.03 -3.11
N ASN A 144 6.83 18.33 -2.48
CA ASN A 144 6.59 17.01 -1.93
C ASN A 144 6.35 17.09 -0.41
N VAL A 145 5.08 17.14 -0.02
CA VAL A 145 4.65 17.25 1.38
C VAL A 145 5.07 16.04 2.25
N THR A 146 5.29 14.88 1.63
CA THR A 146 5.60 13.65 2.39
C THR A 146 6.96 13.68 3.07
N THR A 147 7.85 14.58 2.64
CA THR A 147 9.17 14.79 3.26
C THR A 147 9.07 15.44 4.63
N LEU A 148 7.97 16.15 4.91
CA LEU A 148 7.73 16.86 6.16
C LEU A 148 7.25 15.95 7.31
N VAL A 149 6.84 14.73 6.99
CA VAL A 149 6.29 13.78 7.99
C VAL A 149 7.33 12.72 8.32
N PRO A 150 7.76 12.56 9.58
CA PRO A 150 8.71 11.52 9.93
C PRO A 150 8.08 10.13 9.79
N LEU A 151 8.90 9.14 9.41
CA LEU A 151 8.45 7.74 9.44
C LEU A 151 8.44 7.21 10.87
N PRO A 152 7.47 6.36 11.25
CA PRO A 152 7.47 5.69 12.53
C PRO A 152 8.79 4.98 12.79
N LYS A 153 9.31 5.11 14.02
CA LYS A 153 10.47 4.34 14.47
C LYS A 153 10.02 2.91 14.72
N VAL A 154 10.53 1.99 13.92
CA VAL A 154 10.29 0.56 14.14
C VAL A 154 11.31 0.05 15.13
N HIS A 155 10.84 -0.39 16.29
CA HIS A 155 11.68 -1.14 17.22
C HIS A 155 11.84 -2.55 16.66
N GLU A 156 13.04 -2.87 16.20
CA GLU A 156 13.37 -4.24 15.80
C GLU A 156 13.24 -5.14 17.03
N LYS A 157 12.33 -6.09 16.98
CA LYS A 157 12.34 -7.18 17.95
C LYS A 157 13.60 -8.00 17.66
N PRO A 158 14.44 -8.27 18.66
CA PRO A 158 15.58 -9.14 18.45
C PRO A 158 15.08 -10.45 17.84
N SER A 159 15.67 -10.86 16.72
CA SER A 159 15.34 -12.15 16.13
C SER A 159 15.69 -13.23 17.14
N LEU A 160 14.70 -14.00 17.57
CA LEU A 160 14.94 -15.23 18.33
C LEU A 160 15.76 -16.14 17.42
N ARG A 161 17.06 -16.20 17.66
CA ARG A 161 17.95 -17.18 17.03
C ARG A 161 17.90 -18.41 17.88
N LEU A 162 17.49 -19.53 17.32
CA LEU A 162 17.62 -20.80 17.97
C LEU A 162 19.12 -21.10 18.17
N SER A 163 19.49 -21.54 19.36
CA SER A 163 20.83 -22.06 19.61
C SER A 163 21.01 -23.37 18.81
N ILE A 164 22.25 -23.78 18.60
CA ILE A 164 22.55 -25.04 17.91
C ILE A 164 21.89 -26.21 18.65
N GLU A 165 21.85 -26.17 19.99
CA GLU A 165 21.24 -27.21 20.84
C GLU A 165 19.71 -27.25 20.71
N GLU A 166 19.06 -26.08 20.60
CA GLU A 166 17.60 -26.00 20.34
C GLU A 166 17.25 -26.51 18.95
N MET A 167 18.08 -26.20 17.96
CA MET A 167 17.91 -26.69 16.60
C MET A 167 18.10 -28.21 16.51
N HIS A 168 19.08 -28.76 17.23
CA HIS A 168 19.29 -30.20 17.34
C HIS A 168 18.08 -30.91 17.97
N ARG A 169 17.56 -30.36 19.06
CA ARG A 169 16.39 -30.90 19.77
C ARG A 169 15.13 -30.91 18.87
N MET A 170 14.90 -29.83 18.13
CA MET A 170 13.79 -29.77 17.18
C MET A 170 13.92 -30.81 16.05
N LEU A 171 15.15 -31.05 15.55
CA LEU A 171 15.39 -32.03 14.52
C LEU A 171 15.21 -33.46 15.05
N GLU A 172 15.62 -33.75 16.28
CA GLU A 172 15.41 -35.06 16.93
C GLU A 172 13.91 -35.34 17.18
N GLU A 173 13.15 -34.35 17.66
CA GLU A 173 11.70 -34.48 17.83
C GLU A 173 10.98 -34.67 16.48
N ALA A 174 11.39 -33.98 15.42
CA ALA A 174 10.83 -34.19 14.09
C ALA A 174 11.17 -35.54 13.45
N ALA A 175 12.27 -36.17 13.86
CA ALA A 175 12.68 -37.50 13.36
C ALA A 175 12.00 -38.64 14.11
N THR A 176 11.44 -38.39 15.28
CA THR A 176 10.81 -39.43 16.16
C THR A 176 9.28 -39.40 16.13
N GLY A 177 8.65 -38.43 15.45
CA GLY A 177 7.19 -38.26 15.24
C GLY A 177 6.79 -38.73 13.85
#